data_01532d1935c56937c877f018d80f74bd
#
_entry.id   01532d1935c56937c877f018d80f74bd
#
_cell.length_a   1.000
_cell.length_b   1.000
_cell.length_c   1.000
_cell.angle_alpha   90.00
_cell.angle_beta   90.00
_cell.angle_gamma   90.00
#
_symmetry.space_group_name_H-M   'P 1'
#
loop_
_entity.id
_entity.type
_entity.pdbx_description
1 polymer ?
#
loop_
_entity_poly.entity_id
_entity_poly.type
_entity_poly.pdbx_seq_one_letter_code
_entity_poly.pdbx_strand_id
1 'polypeptide(L)'
;MEPITAIDISSEMAEGFVLPPGGIPVDILSRLALPDTGLRFHPRQTGPRFDDAVLPHISSVHLSCGLHSGDPVLMQRLLPRLVERGIQIGAHPSYPDVFNFGQARIDLSHDELVAVLLYQFGALQGVLRQAGKSIRHVKCHGALSFDVAYEQWACDAMAEAIRLFDPSMVLVVMAGSPSVNWARDAGVKVIEEGFLDRRYGPDGRLVSRHDPRALHEKPEDAAGQLIDFVKHGRVTAVDGSHVAMRPRTFCLHSDTPAAGAFATAIRDAIEREGITIRPLSDLMAED
;
A
#
# COMPACT_ATOMS: atom_id res chain seq x y z
N MET A 1 11.43 4.61 26.02
CA MET A 1 11.41 4.40 24.54
C MET A 1 11.88 5.71 23.91
N GLU A 2 12.78 5.63 22.95
CA GLU A 2 13.21 6.81 22.22
C GLU A 2 12.04 7.40 21.39
N PRO A 3 11.93 8.73 21.31
CA PRO A 3 10.86 9.35 20.52
C PRO A 3 11.08 9.08 19.03
N ILE A 4 9.98 8.85 18.28
CA ILE A 4 10.02 8.81 16.82
C ILE A 4 10.08 10.26 16.32
N THR A 5 11.18 10.63 15.67
CA THR A 5 11.42 11.98 15.15
C THR A 5 11.25 12.06 13.63
N ALA A 6 11.23 10.93 12.95
CA ALA A 6 11.05 10.85 11.50
C ALA A 6 10.19 9.65 11.12
N ILE A 7 9.29 9.87 10.17
CA ILE A 7 8.36 8.87 9.64
C ILE A 7 8.26 8.97 8.12
N ASP A 8 7.79 7.89 7.49
CA ASP A 8 7.36 7.88 6.10
C ASP A 8 5.83 7.94 6.01
N ILE A 9 5.30 8.72 5.09
CA ILE A 9 3.89 8.70 4.69
C ILE A 9 3.81 8.16 3.28
N SER A 10 3.07 7.10 3.11
CA SER A 10 2.91 6.40 1.84
C SER A 10 1.46 6.40 1.34
N SER A 11 1.27 6.21 0.05
CA SER A 11 -0.03 5.96 -0.56
C SER A 11 0.06 4.93 -1.67
N GLU A 12 -1.04 4.22 -1.89
CA GLU A 12 -1.21 3.30 -3.01
C GLU A 12 -1.69 4.10 -4.23
N MET A 13 -1.03 3.96 -5.37
CA MET A 13 -1.32 4.73 -6.57
C MET A 13 -1.25 3.89 -7.85
N ALA A 14 -1.62 4.50 -8.97
CA ALA A 14 -1.83 3.84 -10.25
C ALA A 14 -2.91 2.74 -10.19
N GLU A 15 -3.83 2.84 -9.26
CA GLU A 15 -4.95 1.92 -9.08
C GLU A 15 -6.10 2.29 -10.02
N GLY A 16 -5.99 1.91 -11.27
CA GLY A 16 -6.99 2.19 -12.29
C GLY A 16 -6.52 1.72 -13.66
N PHE A 17 -7.34 2.03 -14.66
CA PHE A 17 -7.02 1.80 -16.05
C PHE A 17 -7.20 3.11 -16.82
N VAL A 18 -6.25 3.42 -17.72
CA VAL A 18 -6.41 4.51 -18.67
C VAL A 18 -7.41 4.05 -19.72
N LEU A 19 -8.60 4.61 -19.68
CA LEU A 19 -9.56 4.41 -20.75
C LEU A 19 -9.08 5.17 -21.99
N PRO A 20 -9.22 4.58 -23.21
CA PRO A 20 -8.94 5.31 -24.45
C PRO A 20 -9.77 6.60 -24.53
N PRO A 21 -9.30 7.63 -25.27
CA PRO A 21 -10.08 8.84 -25.50
C PRO A 21 -11.48 8.47 -26.02
N GLY A 22 -12.54 8.88 -25.29
CA GLY A 22 -13.93 8.47 -25.57
C GLY A 22 -14.44 7.34 -24.69
N GLY A 23 -13.61 6.83 -23.75
CA GLY A 23 -13.94 5.70 -22.89
C GLY A 23 -13.84 4.36 -23.62
N ILE A 24 -13.95 3.26 -22.85
CA ILE A 24 -14.24 1.97 -23.47
C ILE A 24 -15.73 2.02 -23.88
N PRO A 25 -16.08 1.79 -25.16
CA PRO A 25 -17.47 1.74 -25.55
C PRO A 25 -18.28 0.83 -24.63
N VAL A 26 -19.46 1.28 -24.24
CA VAL A 26 -20.33 0.55 -23.28
C VAL A 26 -20.63 -0.88 -23.76
N ASP A 27 -20.65 -1.10 -25.08
CA ASP A 27 -20.79 -2.41 -25.67
C ASP A 27 -19.56 -3.32 -25.46
N ILE A 28 -18.34 -2.77 -25.43
CA ILE A 28 -17.13 -3.51 -25.09
C ILE A 28 -17.08 -3.78 -23.57
N LEU A 29 -17.43 -2.79 -22.74
CA LEU A 29 -17.54 -3.01 -21.29
C LEU A 29 -18.61 -4.05 -20.98
N SER A 30 -19.74 -4.05 -21.68
CA SER A 30 -20.79 -5.05 -21.50
C SER A 30 -20.38 -6.44 -21.99
N ARG A 31 -19.53 -6.52 -23.01
CA ARG A 31 -18.94 -7.79 -23.49
C ARG A 31 -17.82 -8.30 -22.59
N LEU A 32 -16.97 -7.39 -22.09
CA LEU A 32 -15.92 -7.74 -21.11
C LEU A 32 -16.48 -8.07 -19.74
N ALA A 33 -17.62 -7.46 -19.38
CA ALA A 33 -18.33 -7.76 -18.14
C ALA A 33 -18.97 -9.15 -18.14
N LEU A 34 -18.97 -9.85 -19.27
CA LEU A 34 -19.57 -11.18 -19.42
C LEU A 34 -20.89 -11.27 -18.66
N PRO A 35 -21.96 -10.61 -19.18
CA PRO A 35 -23.20 -10.39 -18.40
C PRO A 35 -23.78 -11.68 -17.83
N ASP A 36 -23.52 -12.81 -18.47
CA ASP A 36 -23.98 -14.13 -18.03
C ASP A 36 -23.12 -14.74 -16.91
N THR A 37 -21.92 -14.21 -16.65
CA THR A 37 -21.02 -14.73 -15.60
C THR A 37 -21.06 -13.90 -14.32
N GLY A 38 -21.67 -12.73 -14.34
CA GLY A 38 -21.67 -11.78 -13.22
C GLY A 38 -20.33 -11.09 -12.96
N LEU A 39 -19.29 -11.36 -13.77
CA LEU A 39 -17.99 -10.71 -13.62
C LEU A 39 -18.10 -9.21 -13.93
N ARG A 40 -17.67 -8.38 -13.03
CA ARG A 40 -17.61 -6.92 -13.17
C ARG A 40 -16.31 -6.40 -12.59
N PHE A 41 -15.79 -5.32 -13.15
CA PHE A 41 -14.70 -4.60 -12.51
C PHE A 41 -15.12 -4.10 -11.14
N HIS A 42 -14.21 -4.22 -10.18
CA HIS A 42 -14.46 -3.72 -8.83
C HIS A 42 -14.69 -2.20 -8.87
N PRO A 43 -15.68 -1.66 -8.13
CA PRO A 43 -15.99 -0.22 -8.16
C PRO A 43 -14.79 0.70 -7.87
N ARG A 44 -13.84 0.24 -7.06
CA ARG A 44 -12.61 1.00 -6.74
C ARG A 44 -11.67 1.14 -7.94
N GLN A 45 -11.73 0.27 -8.94
CA GLN A 45 -10.92 0.38 -10.18
C GLN A 45 -11.48 1.40 -11.15
N THR A 46 -12.80 1.62 -11.12
CA THR A 46 -13.52 2.50 -12.06
C THR A 46 -13.99 3.79 -11.40
N GLY A 47 -13.86 3.90 -10.08
CA GLY A 47 -14.22 5.07 -9.31
C GLY A 47 -13.22 6.22 -9.45
N PRO A 48 -13.58 7.42 -8.99
CA PRO A 48 -12.68 8.56 -8.99
C PRO A 48 -11.48 8.32 -8.05
N ARG A 49 -10.31 8.82 -8.46
CA ARG A 49 -9.07 8.79 -7.66
C ARG A 49 -8.70 10.21 -7.26
N PHE A 50 -8.21 10.33 -6.03
CA PHE A 50 -7.81 11.60 -5.45
C PHE A 50 -6.30 11.67 -5.21
N ASP A 51 -5.54 10.96 -6.03
CA ASP A 51 -4.06 10.87 -5.96
C ASP A 51 -3.43 12.26 -5.96
N ASP A 52 -3.94 13.20 -6.74
CA ASP A 52 -3.43 14.57 -6.83
C ASP A 52 -3.56 15.35 -5.52
N ALA A 53 -4.57 15.05 -4.73
CA ALA A 53 -4.79 15.69 -3.43
C ALA A 53 -3.87 15.11 -2.34
N VAL A 54 -3.41 13.87 -2.48
CA VAL A 54 -2.55 13.17 -1.51
C VAL A 54 -1.06 13.35 -1.84
N LEU A 55 -0.72 13.41 -3.13
CA LEU A 55 0.64 13.45 -3.65
C LEU A 55 1.56 14.50 -2.99
N PRO A 56 1.12 15.72 -2.64
CA PRO A 56 1.96 16.71 -1.96
C PRO A 56 2.36 16.37 -0.52
N HIS A 57 1.71 15.37 0.08
CA HIS A 57 1.80 15.06 1.51
C HIS A 57 2.57 13.76 1.81
N ILE A 58 3.00 13.02 0.79
CA ILE A 58 3.64 11.71 0.92
C ILE A 58 5.13 11.76 0.56
N SER A 59 5.90 10.82 1.10
CA SER A 59 7.32 10.61 0.81
C SER A 59 7.59 9.32 0.03
N SER A 60 6.65 8.37 0.07
CA SER A 60 6.73 7.09 -0.65
C SER A 60 5.42 6.74 -1.33
N VAL A 61 5.48 5.91 -2.37
CA VAL A 61 4.33 5.43 -3.10
C VAL A 61 4.46 3.93 -3.40
N HIS A 62 3.36 3.20 -3.33
CA HIS A 62 3.26 1.81 -3.76
C HIS A 62 2.49 1.77 -5.08
N LEU A 63 3.17 1.47 -6.20
CA LEU A 63 2.55 1.46 -7.52
C LEU A 63 1.99 0.08 -7.85
N SER A 64 0.72 0.02 -8.23
CA SER A 64 0.08 -1.18 -8.75
C SER A 64 0.83 -1.75 -9.95
N CYS A 65 0.97 -3.07 -10.02
CA CYS A 65 1.89 -3.76 -10.93
C CYS A 65 1.18 -4.52 -12.08
N GLY A 66 -0.09 -4.22 -12.35
CA GLY A 66 -0.82 -4.71 -13.52
C GLY A 66 -1.73 -5.92 -13.30
N LEU A 67 -1.61 -6.68 -12.20
CA LEU A 67 -2.40 -7.90 -11.99
C LEU A 67 -3.68 -7.73 -11.15
N HIS A 68 -3.85 -6.62 -10.46
CA HIS A 68 -5.14 -6.22 -9.88
C HIS A 68 -5.58 -4.86 -10.42
N SER A 69 -4.62 -4.04 -10.77
CA SER A 69 -4.74 -2.70 -11.28
C SER A 69 -3.36 -2.26 -11.77
N GLY A 70 -3.24 -1.05 -12.32
CA GLY A 70 -1.93 -0.55 -12.75
C GLY A 70 -1.73 -0.68 -14.27
N ASP A 71 -2.46 0.11 -15.02
CA ASP A 71 -2.25 0.26 -16.46
C ASP A 71 -0.86 0.85 -16.76
N PRO A 72 -0.08 0.29 -17.71
CA PRO A 72 1.25 0.78 -18.05
C PRO A 72 1.28 2.26 -18.46
N VAL A 73 0.23 2.75 -19.13
CA VAL A 73 0.12 4.16 -19.55
C VAL A 73 -0.10 5.06 -18.33
N LEU A 74 -0.91 4.60 -17.36
CA LEU A 74 -1.13 5.33 -16.11
C LEU A 74 0.18 5.43 -15.30
N MET A 75 0.92 4.33 -15.16
CA MET A 75 2.24 4.33 -14.52
C MET A 75 3.19 5.33 -15.21
N GLN A 76 3.24 5.30 -16.54
CA GLN A 76 4.10 6.18 -17.32
C GLN A 76 3.72 7.67 -17.15
N ARG A 77 2.43 7.99 -17.03
CA ARG A 77 1.96 9.36 -16.77
C ARG A 77 2.27 9.86 -15.37
N LEU A 78 2.23 8.97 -14.39
CA LEU A 78 2.47 9.31 -12.98
C LEU A 78 3.97 9.46 -12.68
N LEU A 79 4.82 8.64 -13.32
CA LEU A 79 6.26 8.56 -13.06
C LEU A 79 7.00 9.92 -13.05
N PRO A 80 6.83 10.82 -14.04
CA PRO A 80 7.52 12.11 -14.01
C PRO A 80 7.18 12.95 -12.78
N ARG A 81 5.92 12.89 -12.35
CA ARG A 81 5.41 13.64 -11.19
C ARG A 81 5.99 13.15 -9.87
N LEU A 82 6.18 11.83 -9.76
CA LEU A 82 6.82 11.20 -8.59
C LEU A 82 8.31 11.57 -8.53
N VAL A 83 8.99 11.50 -9.68
CA VAL A 83 10.42 11.82 -9.79
C VAL A 83 10.70 13.28 -9.47
N GLU A 84 9.89 14.20 -10.01
CA GLU A 84 10.01 15.65 -9.76
C GLU A 84 9.88 15.99 -8.27
N ARG A 85 9.04 15.27 -7.54
CA ARG A 85 8.81 15.45 -6.10
C ARG A 85 9.78 14.68 -5.20
N GLY A 86 10.67 13.88 -5.79
CA GLY A 86 11.57 13.03 -5.01
C GLY A 86 10.87 11.91 -4.22
N ILE A 87 9.63 11.56 -4.61
CA ILE A 87 8.86 10.51 -3.95
C ILE A 87 9.50 9.16 -4.26
N GLN A 88 9.71 8.36 -3.22
CA GLN A 88 10.29 7.03 -3.34
C GLN A 88 9.25 6.04 -3.88
N ILE A 89 9.67 5.18 -4.81
CA ILE A 89 8.76 4.30 -5.52
C ILE A 89 8.98 2.85 -5.09
N GLY A 90 7.89 2.20 -4.68
CA GLY A 90 7.79 0.79 -4.37
C GLY A 90 6.78 0.05 -5.25
N ALA A 91 6.86 -1.27 -5.23
CA ALA A 91 5.93 -2.15 -5.90
C ALA A 91 4.70 -2.46 -5.03
N HIS A 92 3.54 -2.57 -5.68
CA HIS A 92 2.27 -2.96 -5.04
C HIS A 92 1.67 -4.21 -5.73
N PRO A 93 2.34 -5.37 -5.58
CA PRO A 93 1.89 -6.60 -6.21
C PRO A 93 0.67 -7.20 -5.50
N SER A 94 -0.07 -8.01 -6.25
CA SER A 94 -1.25 -8.72 -5.77
C SER A 94 -1.33 -10.14 -6.33
N TYR A 95 -2.33 -10.88 -5.89
CA TYR A 95 -2.82 -12.01 -6.67
C TYR A 95 -3.29 -11.57 -8.07
N PRO A 96 -3.24 -12.44 -9.10
CA PRO A 96 -3.69 -12.14 -10.45
C PRO A 96 -5.24 -12.11 -10.53
N ASP A 97 -5.83 -11.10 -9.91
CA ASP A 97 -7.28 -10.93 -9.72
C ASP A 97 -7.73 -9.55 -10.21
N VAL A 98 -7.65 -9.36 -11.52
CA VAL A 98 -8.01 -8.07 -12.15
C VAL A 98 -9.47 -7.70 -11.90
N PHE A 99 -10.39 -8.67 -11.96
CA PHE A 99 -11.82 -8.39 -11.89
C PHE A 99 -12.31 -8.02 -10.49
N ASN A 100 -11.67 -8.56 -9.47
CA ASN A 100 -12.05 -8.30 -8.08
C ASN A 100 -11.02 -7.42 -7.36
N PHE A 101 -10.20 -6.70 -8.11
CA PHE A 101 -9.24 -5.74 -7.54
C PHE A 101 -8.27 -6.39 -6.53
N GLY A 102 -7.81 -7.62 -6.78
CA GLY A 102 -6.91 -8.33 -5.88
C GLY A 102 -7.50 -8.70 -4.52
N GLN A 103 -8.82 -8.63 -4.35
CA GLN A 103 -9.48 -8.90 -3.08
C GLN A 103 -9.78 -10.39 -2.86
N ALA A 104 -9.72 -11.21 -3.90
CA ALA A 104 -9.88 -12.65 -3.78
C ALA A 104 -8.52 -13.33 -3.55
N ARG A 105 -8.50 -14.27 -2.59
CA ARG A 105 -7.40 -15.21 -2.46
C ARG A 105 -7.41 -16.17 -3.65
N ILE A 106 -6.24 -16.36 -4.26
CA ILE A 106 -6.02 -17.35 -5.31
C ILE A 106 -5.10 -18.42 -4.76
N ASP A 107 -5.51 -19.67 -4.91
CA ASP A 107 -4.72 -20.82 -4.46
C ASP A 107 -3.56 -21.05 -5.42
N LEU A 108 -2.38 -20.65 -4.99
CA LEU A 108 -1.11 -20.78 -5.70
C LEU A 108 -0.13 -21.59 -4.84
N SER A 109 0.67 -22.40 -5.48
CA SER A 109 1.84 -22.99 -4.86
C SER A 109 2.88 -21.90 -4.55
N HIS A 110 3.86 -22.23 -3.71
CA HIS A 110 4.98 -21.34 -3.39
C HIS A 110 5.67 -20.83 -4.66
N ASP A 111 6.05 -21.71 -5.56
CA ASP A 111 6.79 -21.38 -6.80
C ASP A 111 5.95 -20.53 -7.76
N GLU A 112 4.63 -20.81 -7.86
CA GLU A 112 3.72 -19.99 -8.66
C GLU A 112 3.58 -18.57 -8.07
N LEU A 113 3.51 -18.43 -6.74
CA LEU A 113 3.46 -17.10 -6.12
C LEU A 113 4.77 -16.35 -6.35
N VAL A 114 5.93 -16.99 -6.21
CA VAL A 114 7.23 -16.38 -6.53
C VAL A 114 7.27 -15.90 -7.97
N ALA A 115 6.83 -16.71 -8.93
CA ALA A 115 6.79 -16.35 -10.34
C ALA A 115 5.86 -15.15 -10.62
N VAL A 116 4.68 -15.11 -10.00
CA VAL A 116 3.71 -14.00 -10.09
C VAL A 116 4.29 -12.71 -9.53
N LEU A 117 5.03 -12.78 -8.43
CA LEU A 117 5.68 -11.62 -7.81
C LEU A 117 6.81 -11.09 -8.70
N LEU A 118 7.69 -11.95 -9.19
CA LEU A 118 8.80 -11.57 -10.08
C LEU A 118 8.30 -10.94 -11.39
N TYR A 119 7.21 -11.47 -11.96
CA TYR A 119 6.58 -10.86 -13.14
C TYR A 119 6.15 -9.41 -12.86
N GLN A 120 5.49 -9.16 -11.75
CA GLN A 120 5.01 -7.85 -11.35
C GLN A 120 6.17 -6.87 -11.06
N PHE A 121 7.20 -7.32 -10.36
CA PHE A 121 8.41 -6.52 -10.14
C PHE A 121 9.09 -6.17 -11.46
N GLY A 122 9.24 -7.13 -12.37
CA GLY A 122 9.82 -6.92 -13.68
C GLY A 122 9.04 -5.92 -14.54
N ALA A 123 7.72 -6.00 -14.52
CA ALA A 123 6.83 -5.09 -15.25
C ALA A 123 7.00 -3.63 -14.76
N LEU A 124 6.92 -3.40 -13.45
CA LEU A 124 7.13 -2.07 -12.87
C LEU A 124 8.56 -1.57 -13.09
N GLN A 125 9.58 -2.41 -12.87
CA GLN A 125 10.99 -2.04 -13.07
C GLN A 125 11.27 -1.61 -14.51
N GLY A 126 10.62 -2.23 -15.49
CA GLY A 126 10.70 -1.83 -16.90
C GLY A 126 10.25 -0.39 -17.14
N VAL A 127 9.17 0.04 -16.49
CA VAL A 127 8.68 1.43 -16.53
C VAL A 127 9.66 2.38 -15.82
N LEU A 128 10.13 2.01 -14.63
CA LEU A 128 11.00 2.86 -13.80
C LEU A 128 12.36 3.13 -14.45
N ARG A 129 12.89 2.19 -15.25
CA ARG A 129 14.16 2.36 -15.98
C ARG A 129 14.17 3.58 -16.89
N GLN A 130 13.05 3.99 -17.45
CA GLN A 130 12.94 5.18 -18.30
C GLN A 130 13.35 6.46 -17.57
N ALA A 131 13.19 6.50 -16.23
CA ALA A 131 13.58 7.61 -15.37
C ALA A 131 14.87 7.34 -14.58
N GLY A 132 15.60 6.26 -14.85
CA GLY A 132 16.79 5.87 -14.08
C GLY A 132 16.48 5.48 -12.64
N LYS A 133 15.24 5.03 -12.37
CA LYS A 133 14.77 4.64 -11.03
C LYS A 133 14.69 3.13 -10.90
N SER A 134 14.68 2.67 -9.64
CA SER A 134 14.47 1.26 -9.27
C SER A 134 13.42 1.14 -8.18
N ILE A 135 12.82 -0.03 -8.08
CA ILE A 135 11.93 -0.39 -6.97
C ILE A 135 12.77 -0.40 -5.67
N ARG A 136 12.32 0.33 -4.66
CA ARG A 136 13.04 0.45 -3.38
C ARG A 136 12.41 -0.38 -2.27
N HIS A 137 11.12 -0.62 -2.35
CA HIS A 137 10.35 -1.36 -1.36
C HIS A 137 9.16 -2.07 -2.03
N VAL A 138 8.57 -3.00 -1.32
CA VAL A 138 7.40 -3.73 -1.77
C VAL A 138 6.38 -3.83 -0.64
N LYS A 139 5.13 -3.57 -0.99
CA LYS A 139 3.94 -3.76 -0.15
C LYS A 139 2.89 -4.50 -0.95
N CYS A 140 2.38 -5.60 -0.43
CA CYS A 140 1.32 -6.35 -1.10
C CYS A 140 -0.02 -5.63 -1.06
N HIS A 141 -0.84 -5.89 -2.09
CA HIS A 141 -2.22 -5.42 -2.18
C HIS A 141 -3.23 -6.52 -1.82
N GLY A 142 -4.37 -6.08 -1.28
CA GLY A 142 -5.58 -6.88 -1.15
C GLY A 142 -5.41 -8.16 -0.35
N ALA A 143 -5.96 -9.27 -0.84
CA ALA A 143 -5.89 -10.57 -0.16
C ALA A 143 -4.44 -11.04 0.08
N LEU A 144 -3.54 -10.79 -0.88
CA LEU A 144 -2.13 -11.16 -0.73
C LEU A 144 -1.47 -10.43 0.45
N SER A 145 -1.88 -9.21 0.78
CA SER A 145 -1.31 -8.49 1.93
C SER A 145 -1.63 -9.16 3.25
N PHE A 146 -2.82 -9.75 3.38
CA PHE A 146 -3.20 -10.53 4.56
C PHE A 146 -2.49 -11.89 4.60
N ASP A 147 -2.37 -12.57 3.46
CA ASP A 147 -1.64 -13.84 3.42
C ASP A 147 -0.17 -13.63 3.76
N VAL A 148 0.50 -12.64 3.20
CA VAL A 148 1.89 -12.31 3.58
C VAL A 148 2.01 -11.90 5.05
N ALA A 149 1.01 -11.22 5.61
CA ALA A 149 1.04 -10.79 7.01
C ALA A 149 0.85 -11.95 8.00
N TYR A 150 0.02 -12.96 7.67
CA TYR A 150 -0.47 -13.94 8.64
C TYR A 150 -0.26 -15.41 8.25
N GLU A 151 0.22 -15.69 7.03
CA GLU A 151 0.51 -17.03 6.54
C GLU A 151 1.99 -17.15 6.17
N GLN A 152 2.74 -17.98 6.88
CA GLN A 152 4.20 -18.07 6.74
C GLN A 152 4.61 -18.43 5.30
N TRP A 153 3.92 -19.38 4.65
CA TRP A 153 4.25 -19.80 3.28
C TRP A 153 4.22 -18.64 2.28
N ALA A 154 3.29 -17.69 2.43
CA ALA A 154 3.18 -16.52 1.57
C ALA A 154 4.28 -15.49 1.87
N CYS A 155 4.63 -15.31 3.14
CA CYS A 155 5.76 -14.49 3.56
C CYS A 155 7.09 -15.06 3.04
N ASP A 156 7.29 -16.37 3.08
CA ASP A 156 8.47 -17.05 2.58
C ASP A 156 8.61 -16.88 1.05
N ALA A 157 7.51 -17.02 0.30
CA ALA A 157 7.49 -16.78 -1.14
C ALA A 157 7.82 -15.32 -1.50
N MET A 158 7.28 -14.36 -0.74
CA MET A 158 7.62 -12.94 -0.90
C MET A 158 9.10 -12.68 -0.60
N ALA A 159 9.63 -13.24 0.48
CA ALA A 159 11.02 -13.11 0.84
C ALA A 159 11.95 -13.70 -0.24
N GLU A 160 11.58 -14.84 -0.81
CA GLU A 160 12.32 -15.43 -1.94
C GLU A 160 12.28 -14.55 -3.18
N ALA A 161 11.11 -14.05 -3.58
CA ALA A 161 10.97 -13.14 -4.71
C ALA A 161 11.82 -11.87 -4.56
N ILE A 162 11.87 -11.29 -3.36
CA ILE A 162 12.74 -10.15 -3.04
C ILE A 162 14.22 -10.52 -3.25
N ARG A 163 14.68 -11.63 -2.68
CA ARG A 163 16.07 -12.07 -2.81
C ARG A 163 16.49 -12.33 -4.25
N LEU A 164 15.59 -12.92 -5.05
CA LEU A 164 15.84 -13.20 -6.47
C LEU A 164 15.83 -11.94 -7.32
N PHE A 165 15.02 -10.95 -6.99
CA PHE A 165 14.88 -9.73 -7.78
C PHE A 165 15.92 -8.66 -7.40
N ASP A 166 15.89 -8.22 -6.15
CA ASP A 166 16.84 -7.27 -5.55
C ASP A 166 16.82 -7.38 -4.02
N PRO A 167 17.85 -8.00 -3.40
CA PRO A 167 17.92 -8.19 -1.96
C PRO A 167 18.05 -6.89 -1.15
N SER A 168 18.25 -5.75 -1.82
CA SER A 168 18.27 -4.44 -1.16
C SER A 168 16.89 -3.87 -0.89
N MET A 169 15.84 -4.39 -1.53
CA MET A 169 14.45 -3.95 -1.32
C MET A 169 13.99 -4.18 0.11
N VAL A 170 13.13 -3.29 0.58
CA VAL A 170 12.49 -3.37 1.90
C VAL A 170 11.07 -3.94 1.75
N LEU A 171 10.75 -4.95 2.54
CA LEU A 171 9.37 -5.45 2.66
C LEU A 171 8.61 -4.58 3.68
N VAL A 172 7.52 -3.99 3.23
CA VAL A 172 6.57 -3.26 4.06
C VAL A 172 5.49 -4.23 4.51
N VAL A 173 5.34 -4.41 5.83
CA VAL A 173 4.38 -5.35 6.42
C VAL A 173 3.47 -4.65 7.42
N MET A 174 2.29 -5.21 7.65
CA MET A 174 1.37 -4.70 8.68
C MET A 174 2.04 -4.77 10.06
N ALA A 175 2.06 -3.65 10.76
CA ALA A 175 2.67 -3.57 12.08
C ALA A 175 2.06 -4.58 13.06
N GLY A 176 2.93 -5.24 13.84
CA GLY A 176 2.53 -6.25 14.80
C GLY A 176 2.12 -7.60 14.19
N SER A 177 2.19 -7.78 12.87
CA SER A 177 1.90 -9.07 12.23
C SER A 177 3.07 -10.07 12.42
N PRO A 178 2.78 -11.38 12.39
CA PRO A 178 3.84 -12.42 12.49
C PRO A 178 4.91 -12.30 11.41
N SER A 179 4.56 -11.81 10.22
CA SER A 179 5.50 -11.65 9.09
C SER A 179 6.68 -10.73 9.39
N VAL A 180 6.58 -9.84 10.39
CA VAL A 180 7.70 -9.00 10.84
C VAL A 180 8.91 -9.89 11.20
N ASN A 181 8.67 -10.94 11.98
CA ASN A 181 9.74 -11.87 12.39
C ASN A 181 10.10 -12.85 11.27
N TRP A 182 9.12 -13.45 10.59
CA TRP A 182 9.39 -14.42 9.51
C TRP A 182 10.26 -13.82 8.39
N ALA A 183 9.97 -12.60 7.96
CA ALA A 183 10.75 -11.95 6.91
C ALA A 183 12.16 -11.55 7.40
N ARG A 184 12.31 -11.09 8.65
CA ARG A 184 13.62 -10.83 9.26
C ARG A 184 14.46 -12.11 9.35
N ASP A 185 13.86 -13.21 9.79
CA ASP A 185 14.53 -14.53 9.88
C ASP A 185 14.93 -15.05 8.49
N ALA A 186 14.15 -14.71 7.44
CA ALA A 186 14.48 -14.97 6.04
C ALA A 186 15.54 -14.03 5.45
N GLY A 187 16.09 -13.09 6.24
CA GLY A 187 17.15 -12.15 5.83
C GLY A 187 16.67 -10.98 4.97
N VAL A 188 15.36 -10.67 4.97
CA VAL A 188 14.79 -9.53 4.24
C VAL A 188 14.72 -8.32 5.17
N LYS A 189 15.01 -7.13 4.61
CA LYS A 189 14.80 -5.87 5.32
C LYS A 189 13.30 -5.61 5.48
N VAL A 190 12.86 -5.31 6.69
CA VAL A 190 11.43 -5.13 7.01
C VAL A 190 11.19 -3.79 7.67
N ILE A 191 10.12 -3.11 7.25
CA ILE A 191 9.56 -1.97 7.96
C ILE A 191 8.08 -2.22 8.26
N GLU A 192 7.67 -1.83 9.47
CA GLU A 192 6.30 -1.98 9.94
C GLU A 192 5.45 -0.78 9.53
N GLU A 193 4.28 -1.07 8.94
CA GLU A 193 3.33 -0.06 8.45
C GLU A 193 2.09 0.04 9.33
N GLY A 194 1.73 1.29 9.68
CA GLY A 194 0.43 1.65 10.23
C GLY A 194 -0.50 2.26 9.18
N PHE A 195 -1.80 2.18 9.41
CA PHE A 195 -2.80 2.77 8.51
C PHE A 195 -3.47 3.96 9.20
N LEU A 196 -3.59 5.08 8.51
CA LEU A 196 -4.11 6.31 9.11
C LEU A 196 -5.61 6.49 8.93
N ASP A 197 -6.15 6.04 7.82
CA ASP A 197 -7.58 6.11 7.49
C ASP A 197 -8.36 4.87 7.95
N ARG A 198 -7.68 3.80 8.40
CA ARG A 198 -8.24 2.53 8.83
C ARG A 198 -8.25 2.42 10.34
N ARG A 199 -9.27 1.73 10.87
CA ARG A 199 -9.36 1.42 12.31
C ARG A 199 -8.95 -0.01 12.62
N TYR A 200 -8.58 -0.25 13.85
CA TYR A 200 -8.04 -1.50 14.35
C TYR A 200 -8.99 -2.19 15.33
N GLY A 201 -8.95 -3.52 15.31
CA GLY A 201 -9.56 -4.35 16.35
C GLY A 201 -8.68 -4.49 17.59
N PRO A 202 -9.22 -5.05 18.69
CA PRO A 202 -8.47 -5.28 19.94
C PRO A 202 -7.34 -6.32 19.78
N ASP A 203 -7.35 -7.08 18.69
CA ASP A 203 -6.29 -8.02 18.31
C ASP A 203 -5.15 -7.36 17.50
N GLY A 204 -5.22 -6.03 17.27
CA GLY A 204 -4.25 -5.29 16.47
C GLY A 204 -4.41 -5.45 14.96
N ARG A 205 -5.42 -6.17 14.48
CA ARG A 205 -5.71 -6.31 13.06
C ARG A 205 -6.61 -5.18 12.56
N LEU A 206 -6.51 -4.90 11.26
CA LEU A 206 -7.44 -3.96 10.63
C LEU A 206 -8.88 -4.50 10.69
N VAL A 207 -9.80 -3.65 11.06
CA VAL A 207 -11.24 -3.95 11.01
C VAL A 207 -11.65 -4.23 9.57
N SER A 208 -12.44 -5.29 9.34
CA SER A 208 -12.91 -5.65 8.00
C SER A 208 -13.60 -4.47 7.33
N ARG A 209 -13.33 -4.24 6.05
CA ARG A 209 -13.99 -3.16 5.27
C ARG A 209 -15.52 -3.33 5.15
N HIS A 210 -16.06 -4.50 5.47
CA HIS A 210 -17.50 -4.73 5.56
C HIS A 210 -18.13 -4.22 6.87
N ASP A 211 -17.31 -3.92 7.89
CA ASP A 211 -17.78 -3.28 9.12
C ASP A 211 -17.85 -1.77 8.90
N PRO A 212 -18.99 -1.11 9.22
CA PRO A 212 -19.12 0.34 9.08
C PRO A 212 -18.10 1.13 9.90
N ARG A 213 -17.50 0.53 10.92
CA ARG A 213 -16.47 1.15 11.75
C ARG A 213 -15.04 1.04 11.19
N ALA A 214 -14.86 0.45 9.99
CA ALA A 214 -13.53 0.13 9.45
C ALA A 214 -12.68 1.35 9.10
N LEU A 215 -13.32 2.50 8.84
CA LEU A 215 -12.67 3.73 8.42
C LEU A 215 -12.89 4.83 9.45
N HIS A 216 -11.94 5.75 9.54
CA HIS A 216 -12.18 7.04 10.18
C HIS A 216 -13.07 7.90 9.29
N GLU A 217 -14.03 8.60 9.90
CA GLU A 217 -14.92 9.50 9.19
C GLU A 217 -14.38 10.94 9.17
N LYS A 218 -13.56 11.29 10.17
CA LYS A 218 -13.03 12.64 10.36
C LYS A 218 -11.51 12.67 10.21
N PRO A 219 -10.97 13.65 9.48
CA PRO A 219 -9.53 13.84 9.34
C PRO A 219 -8.79 13.95 10.67
N GLU A 220 -9.41 14.57 11.68
CA GLU A 220 -8.83 14.76 13.01
C GLU A 220 -8.60 13.44 13.73
N ASP A 221 -9.48 12.44 13.53
CA ASP A 221 -9.33 11.12 14.14
C ASP A 221 -8.11 10.38 13.56
N ALA A 222 -7.88 10.49 12.26
CA ALA A 222 -6.70 9.93 11.60
C ALA A 222 -5.40 10.61 12.07
N ALA A 223 -5.42 11.93 12.22
CA ALA A 223 -4.30 12.69 12.79
C ALA A 223 -4.04 12.29 14.25
N GLY A 224 -5.09 12.11 15.06
CA GLY A 224 -5.00 11.62 16.42
C GLY A 224 -4.39 10.21 16.50
N GLN A 225 -4.81 9.30 15.59
CA GLN A 225 -4.26 7.95 15.50
C GLN A 225 -2.76 7.96 15.17
N LEU A 226 -2.31 8.84 14.25
CA LEU A 226 -0.88 9.02 13.99
C LEU A 226 -0.12 9.41 15.26
N ILE A 227 -0.63 10.37 16.03
CA ILE A 227 0.01 10.83 17.26
C ILE A 227 0.06 9.71 18.31
N ASP A 228 -0.99 8.89 18.43
CA ASP A 228 -0.99 7.71 19.31
C ASP A 228 0.12 6.72 18.91
N PHE A 229 0.31 6.44 17.62
CA PHE A 229 1.41 5.60 17.15
C PHE A 229 2.78 6.17 17.50
N VAL A 230 3.02 7.43 17.18
CA VAL A 230 4.35 8.04 17.26
C VAL A 230 4.75 8.35 18.68
N LYS A 231 3.85 8.94 19.48
CA LYS A 231 4.14 9.37 20.86
C LYS A 231 3.91 8.30 21.90
N HIS A 232 2.85 7.51 21.71
CA HIS A 232 2.43 6.57 22.74
C HIS A 232 2.75 5.11 22.39
N GLY A 233 3.22 4.84 21.15
CA GLY A 233 3.57 3.50 20.70
C GLY A 233 2.38 2.54 20.73
N ARG A 234 1.20 3.03 20.38
CA ARG A 234 -0.04 2.27 20.44
C ARG A 234 -1.05 2.75 19.40
N VAL A 235 -2.09 1.95 19.18
CA VAL A 235 -3.30 2.34 18.46
C VAL A 235 -4.52 2.10 19.35
N THR A 236 -5.53 2.96 19.22
CA THR A 236 -6.81 2.79 19.89
C THR A 236 -7.75 1.95 19.03
N ALA A 237 -8.14 0.77 19.51
CA ALA A 237 -9.05 -0.15 18.86
C ALA A 237 -10.50 0.36 18.85
N VAL A 238 -11.38 -0.25 18.03
CA VAL A 238 -12.80 0.14 17.90
C VAL A 238 -13.62 -0.06 19.18
N ASP A 239 -13.13 -0.86 20.14
CA ASP A 239 -13.74 -1.07 21.45
C ASP A 239 -13.18 -0.12 22.54
N GLY A 240 -12.22 0.76 22.17
CA GLY A 240 -11.56 1.69 23.07
C GLY A 240 -10.33 1.12 23.77
N SER A 241 -9.99 -0.15 23.60
CA SER A 241 -8.76 -0.73 24.13
C SER A 241 -7.52 -0.21 23.38
N HIS A 242 -6.34 -0.35 23.99
CA HIS A 242 -5.09 0.07 23.38
C HIS A 242 -4.25 -1.15 23.01
N VAL A 243 -3.77 -1.17 21.77
CA VAL A 243 -2.84 -2.19 21.26
C VAL A 243 -1.47 -1.57 21.07
N ALA A 244 -0.44 -2.15 21.66
CA ALA A 244 0.94 -1.70 21.49
C ALA A 244 1.36 -1.91 20.02
N MET A 245 1.75 -0.82 19.35
CA MET A 245 2.12 -0.84 17.94
C MET A 245 2.94 0.41 17.61
N ARG A 246 4.07 0.24 16.93
CA ARG A 246 5.00 1.35 16.70
C ARG A 246 5.57 1.36 15.27
N PRO A 247 4.71 1.53 14.27
CA PRO A 247 5.14 1.63 12.89
C PRO A 247 5.99 2.88 12.63
N ARG A 248 6.79 2.84 11.57
CA ARG A 248 7.57 3.98 11.09
C ARG A 248 7.18 4.45 9.69
N THR A 249 6.40 3.65 8.95
CA THR A 249 5.72 4.07 7.73
C THR A 249 4.22 4.03 7.92
N PHE A 250 3.50 4.93 7.25
CA PHE A 250 2.06 5.08 7.44
C PHE A 250 1.35 5.21 6.10
N CYS A 251 0.37 4.34 5.87
CA CYS A 251 -0.45 4.36 4.67
C CYS A 251 -1.66 5.28 4.83
N LEU A 252 -1.90 6.09 3.80
CA LEU A 252 -3.12 6.85 3.58
C LEU A 252 -3.68 6.53 2.19
N HIS A 253 -4.89 5.98 2.12
CA HIS A 253 -5.52 5.68 0.83
C HIS A 253 -6.04 6.95 0.15
N SER A 254 -6.00 6.94 -1.20
CA SER A 254 -6.47 8.06 -2.04
C SER A 254 -7.83 7.79 -2.71
N ASP A 255 -8.52 6.73 -2.32
CA ASP A 255 -9.76 6.24 -2.96
C ASP A 255 -11.05 6.87 -2.41
N THR A 256 -10.94 7.93 -1.61
CA THR A 256 -12.09 8.66 -1.08
C THR A 256 -12.02 10.16 -1.39
N PRO A 257 -13.18 10.85 -1.57
CA PRO A 257 -13.21 12.31 -1.79
C PRO A 257 -12.55 13.11 -0.65
N ALA A 258 -12.52 12.58 0.56
CA ALA A 258 -11.94 13.21 1.73
C ALA A 258 -10.41 13.03 1.83
N ALA A 259 -9.77 12.25 0.95
CA ALA A 259 -8.35 11.90 1.04
C ALA A 259 -7.44 13.13 1.19
N GLY A 260 -7.70 14.22 0.46
CA GLY A 260 -6.94 15.46 0.60
C GLY A 260 -7.09 16.13 1.97
N ALA A 261 -8.29 16.11 2.56
CA ALA A 261 -8.53 16.65 3.90
C ALA A 261 -7.80 15.81 4.97
N PHE A 262 -7.82 14.50 4.83
CA PHE A 262 -7.04 13.59 5.70
C PHE A 262 -5.55 13.86 5.58
N ALA A 263 -5.01 13.96 4.36
CA ALA A 263 -3.60 14.25 4.12
C ALA A 263 -3.17 15.57 4.75
N THR A 264 -4.00 16.62 4.63
CA THR A 264 -3.74 17.93 5.24
C THR A 264 -3.73 17.84 6.76
N ALA A 265 -4.75 17.25 7.38
CA ALA A 265 -4.83 17.13 8.85
C ALA A 265 -3.66 16.33 9.44
N ILE A 266 -3.26 15.25 8.75
CA ILE A 266 -2.09 14.44 9.12
C ILE A 266 -0.82 15.30 9.03
N ARG A 267 -0.63 16.04 7.94
CA ARG A 267 0.51 16.92 7.74
C ARG A 267 0.61 17.98 8.83
N ASP A 268 -0.48 18.66 9.14
CA ASP A 268 -0.55 19.67 10.19
C ASP A 268 -0.21 19.09 11.57
N ALA A 269 -0.64 17.84 11.84
CA ALA A 269 -0.30 17.15 13.08
C ALA A 269 1.21 16.85 13.17
N ILE A 270 1.79 16.35 12.08
CA ILE A 270 3.23 16.06 11.98
C ILE A 270 4.05 17.32 12.23
N GLU A 271 3.70 18.44 11.59
CA GLU A 271 4.39 19.72 11.72
C GLU A 271 4.30 20.30 13.13
N ARG A 272 3.12 20.24 13.76
CA ARG A 272 2.93 20.68 15.15
C ARG A 272 3.78 19.91 16.16
N GLU A 273 4.05 18.65 15.87
CA GLU A 273 4.83 17.78 16.74
C GLU A 273 6.34 17.78 16.43
N GLY A 274 6.75 18.54 15.41
CA GLY A 274 8.16 18.61 15.00
C GLY A 274 8.69 17.30 14.40
N ILE A 275 7.79 16.45 13.87
CA ILE A 275 8.14 15.19 13.22
C ILE A 275 8.53 15.49 11.77
N THR A 276 9.57 14.82 11.28
CA THR A 276 10.02 14.96 9.89
C THR A 276 9.42 13.87 9.01
N ILE A 277 8.93 14.22 7.81
CA ILE A 277 8.56 13.23 6.78
C ILE A 277 9.81 12.93 5.95
N ARG A 278 10.16 11.63 5.83
CA ARG A 278 11.32 11.15 5.07
C ARG A 278 10.95 9.92 4.28
N PRO A 279 11.57 9.70 3.09
CA PRO A 279 11.39 8.47 2.35
C PRO A 279 11.76 7.23 3.17
N LEU A 280 11.06 6.14 2.93
CA LEU A 280 11.20 4.88 3.66
C LEU A 280 12.64 4.35 3.70
N SER A 281 13.40 4.43 2.57
CA SER A 281 14.80 3.98 2.55
C SER A 281 15.72 4.76 3.48
N ASP A 282 15.41 6.05 3.70
CA ASP A 282 16.24 6.89 4.55
C ASP A 282 16.05 6.53 6.02
N LEU A 283 14.82 6.12 6.38
CA LEU A 283 14.53 5.62 7.73
C LEU A 283 15.26 4.30 8.02
N MET A 284 15.44 3.46 7.00
CA MET A 284 16.11 2.15 7.12
C MET A 284 17.64 2.26 7.13
N ALA A 285 18.21 3.39 6.74
CA ALA A 285 19.66 3.61 6.75
C ALA A 285 20.18 4.01 8.15
N GLU A 286 19.29 4.35 9.08
CA GLU A 286 19.61 4.76 10.45
C GLU A 286 19.55 3.60 11.46
N ASP A 287 18.94 2.46 11.09
CA ASP A 287 18.86 1.23 11.88
C ASP A 287 20.01 0.27 11.51
#